data_c2744d5bc5fdeef83fef78aebf42f23a
#
_entry.id   c2744d5bc5fdeef83fef78aebf42f23a
#
_cell.length_a   1.000
_cell.length_b   1.000
_cell.length_c   1.000
_cell.angle_alpha   90.00
_cell.angle_beta   90.00
_cell.angle_gamma   90.00
#
_symmetry.space_group_name_H-M   'P 1'
#
loop_
_entity.id
_entity.type
_entity.pdbx_description
1 polymer ?
#
loop_
_entity_poly.entity_id
_entity_poly.type
_entity_poly.pdbx_seq_one_letter_code
_entity_poly.pdbx_strand_id
1 'polypeptide(L)'
;MYLDAVLTVKESLCQEKSIRLDLNIARLEPGFPMEDMDLVRLAQNILDNAVEAAEKLGGSFISFVLENVKCKDSRVLHITATNSKLRSEKPLDRKLATSKEDKSEHGFGTQIIKELVERYKGTVNFTDLGERFKVDIVVPYE
;
A
#
# COMPACT_ATOMS: atom_id res chain seq x y z
N MET A 1 -5.39 -4.77 18.21
CA MET A 1 -5.93 -4.18 17.00
C MET A 1 -5.78 -5.15 15.83
N TYR A 2 -6.77 -5.23 15.00
CA TYR A 2 -6.76 -6.22 13.90
C TYR A 2 -5.61 -6.00 12.92
N LEU A 3 -5.19 -4.76 12.73
CA LEU A 3 -4.10 -4.47 11.83
C LEU A 3 -2.81 -5.16 12.26
N ASP A 4 -2.54 -5.19 13.56
CA ASP A 4 -1.34 -5.85 14.07
C ASP A 4 -1.30 -7.33 13.71
N ALA A 5 -2.45 -7.98 13.76
CA ALA A 5 -2.55 -9.40 13.42
C ALA A 5 -2.23 -9.62 11.95
N VAL A 6 -2.76 -8.77 11.08
CA VAL A 6 -2.49 -8.87 9.64
C VAL A 6 -1.01 -8.64 9.36
N LEU A 7 -0.42 -7.63 9.99
CA LEU A 7 1.00 -7.33 9.79
C LEU A 7 1.90 -8.46 10.26
N THR A 8 1.55 -9.10 11.38
CA THR A 8 2.31 -10.23 11.88
C THR A 8 2.30 -11.39 10.89
N VAL A 9 1.13 -11.68 10.32
CA VAL A 9 1.01 -12.74 9.31
C VAL A 9 1.85 -12.40 8.08
N LYS A 10 1.84 -11.15 7.65
CA LYS A 10 2.61 -10.74 6.48
C LYS A 10 4.11 -10.78 6.75
N GLU A 11 4.53 -10.46 7.96
CA GLU A 11 5.94 -10.58 8.33
C GLU A 11 6.42 -12.02 8.21
N SER A 12 5.61 -12.97 8.71
CA SER A 12 5.96 -14.39 8.62
C SER A 12 6.03 -14.84 7.17
N LEU A 13 5.07 -14.41 6.37
CA LEU A 13 5.02 -14.76 4.96
C LEU A 13 6.25 -14.23 4.22
N CYS A 14 6.62 -13.00 4.49
CA CYS A 14 7.80 -12.40 3.86
C CYS A 14 9.08 -13.12 4.27
N GLN A 15 9.18 -13.53 5.53
CA GLN A 15 10.32 -14.30 6.00
C GLN A 15 10.44 -15.61 5.22
N GLU A 16 9.34 -16.32 5.04
CA GLU A 16 9.34 -17.57 4.28
C GLU A 16 9.77 -17.37 2.84
N LYS A 17 9.44 -16.24 2.26
CA LYS A 17 9.74 -15.94 0.86
C LYS A 17 11.03 -15.16 0.69
N SER A 18 11.79 -14.95 1.75
CA SER A 18 13.05 -14.20 1.73
C SER A 18 12.85 -12.77 1.23
N ILE A 19 11.75 -12.17 1.62
CA ILE A 19 11.45 -10.77 1.32
C ILE A 19 11.69 -9.97 2.59
N ARG A 20 12.45 -8.89 2.48
CA ARG A 20 12.66 -7.98 3.59
C ARG A 20 11.43 -7.08 3.71
N LEU A 21 10.78 -7.11 4.87
CA LEU A 21 9.61 -6.27 5.11
C LEU A 21 9.94 -5.23 6.18
N ASP A 22 9.90 -3.96 5.78
CA ASP A 22 10.11 -2.84 6.69
C ASP A 22 8.76 -2.22 7.00
N LEU A 23 8.36 -2.26 8.26
CA LEU A 23 7.10 -1.67 8.72
C LEU A 23 7.38 -0.47 9.59
N ASN A 24 6.70 0.63 9.32
CA ASN A 24 6.79 1.83 10.12
C ASN A 24 5.36 2.34 10.32
N ILE A 25 4.76 1.95 11.43
CA ILE A 25 3.34 2.20 11.68
C ILE A 25 3.19 3.16 12.84
N ALA A 26 2.70 4.35 12.57
CA ALA A 26 2.42 5.33 13.60
C ALA A 26 1.20 4.91 14.40
N ARG A 27 1.16 5.38 15.65
CA ARG A 27 -0.01 5.16 16.49
C ARG A 27 -1.21 5.89 15.91
N LEU A 28 -2.35 5.24 15.93
CA LEU A 28 -3.57 5.87 15.46
C LEU A 28 -4.00 6.95 16.46
N GLU A 29 -4.31 8.13 15.94
CA GLU A 29 -4.70 9.26 16.76
C GLU A 29 -6.22 9.34 16.90
N PRO A 30 -6.71 10.03 17.93
CA PRO A 30 -8.14 10.23 18.07
C PRO A 30 -8.72 10.89 16.82
N GLY A 31 -9.88 10.43 16.39
CA GLY A 31 -10.49 10.93 15.17
C GLY A 31 -9.98 10.26 13.91
N PHE A 32 -9.26 9.15 14.08
CA PHE A 32 -8.74 8.39 12.96
C PHE A 32 -9.84 8.20 11.89
N PRO A 33 -9.55 8.52 10.64
CA PRO A 33 -10.61 8.68 9.62
C PRO A 33 -11.24 7.40 9.11
N MET A 34 -10.64 6.24 9.34
CA MET A 34 -11.14 5.00 8.76
C MET A 34 -11.62 4.03 9.82
N GLU A 35 -12.60 3.21 9.48
CA GLU A 35 -12.99 2.10 10.34
C GLU A 35 -11.88 1.06 10.34
N ASP A 36 -11.71 0.38 11.49
CA ASP A 36 -10.64 -0.61 11.65
C ASP A 36 -10.65 -1.66 10.54
N MET A 37 -11.79 -2.20 10.23
CA MET A 37 -11.86 -3.27 9.22
C MET A 37 -11.54 -2.76 7.83
N ASP A 38 -11.85 -1.51 7.54
CA ASP A 38 -11.49 -0.93 6.24
C ASP A 38 -9.99 -0.69 6.15
N LEU A 39 -9.37 -0.26 7.25
CA LEU A 39 -7.93 -0.11 7.28
C LEU A 39 -7.22 -1.46 7.11
N VAL A 40 -7.71 -2.48 7.79
CA VAL A 40 -7.17 -3.83 7.66
C VAL A 40 -7.27 -4.31 6.22
N ARG A 41 -8.43 -4.11 5.61
CA ARG A 41 -8.66 -4.53 4.24
C ARG A 41 -7.76 -3.79 3.27
N LEU A 42 -7.57 -2.49 3.51
CA LEU A 42 -6.69 -1.67 2.70
C LEU A 42 -5.24 -2.17 2.80
N ALA A 43 -4.75 -2.34 4.02
CA ALA A 43 -3.39 -2.82 4.26
C ALA A 43 -3.17 -4.19 3.65
N GLN A 44 -4.14 -5.07 3.81
CA GLN A 44 -4.05 -6.43 3.28
C GLN A 44 -3.93 -6.43 1.76
N ASN A 45 -4.75 -5.64 1.09
CA ASN A 45 -4.69 -5.57 -0.36
C ASN A 45 -3.38 -4.96 -0.85
N ILE A 46 -2.90 -3.92 -0.17
CA ILE A 46 -1.61 -3.31 -0.52
C ILE A 46 -0.48 -4.32 -0.37
N LEU A 47 -0.44 -5.02 0.77
CA LEU A 47 0.65 -5.94 1.05
C LEU A 47 0.57 -7.20 0.20
N ASP A 48 -0.63 -7.69 -0.11
CA ASP A 48 -0.77 -8.83 -1.01
C ASP A 48 -0.21 -8.52 -2.38
N ASN A 49 -0.52 -7.34 -2.91
CA ASN A 49 0.02 -6.92 -4.20
C ASN A 49 1.55 -6.80 -4.15
N ALA A 50 2.05 -6.24 -3.05
CA ALA A 50 3.49 -6.07 -2.88
C ALA A 50 4.23 -7.41 -2.80
N VAL A 51 3.68 -8.35 -2.03
CA VAL A 51 4.28 -9.68 -1.91
C VAL A 51 4.27 -10.40 -3.26
N GLU A 52 3.14 -10.34 -3.96
CA GLU A 52 3.02 -10.99 -5.26
C GLU A 52 4.07 -10.49 -6.24
N ALA A 53 4.31 -9.20 -6.26
CA ALA A 53 5.33 -8.63 -7.14
C ALA A 53 6.74 -8.96 -6.67
N ALA A 54 6.98 -8.87 -5.37
CA ALA A 54 8.32 -9.05 -4.80
C ALA A 54 8.79 -10.49 -4.82
N GLU A 55 7.87 -11.45 -4.67
CA GLU A 55 8.27 -12.86 -4.60
C GLU A 55 8.84 -13.39 -5.92
N LYS A 56 8.64 -12.66 -6.99
CA LYS A 56 9.23 -13.03 -8.29
C LYS A 56 10.71 -12.73 -8.36
N LEU A 57 11.24 -12.05 -7.35
CA LEU A 57 12.66 -11.67 -7.27
C LEU A 57 13.30 -12.32 -6.06
N GLY A 58 14.58 -12.66 -6.17
CA GLY A 58 15.36 -13.05 -5.01
C GLY A 58 15.88 -11.79 -4.32
N GLY A 59 15.86 -11.78 -2.99
CA GLY A 59 16.41 -10.65 -2.24
C GLY A 59 15.65 -9.35 -2.38
N SER A 60 14.34 -9.43 -2.48
CA SER A 60 13.49 -8.26 -2.66
C SER A 60 13.08 -7.62 -1.34
N PHE A 61 12.46 -6.46 -1.44
CA PHE A 61 11.99 -5.74 -0.26
C PHE A 61 10.59 -5.17 -0.43
N ILE A 62 9.95 -4.92 0.71
CA ILE A 62 8.68 -4.20 0.80
C ILE A 62 8.82 -3.21 1.94
N SER A 63 8.40 -1.97 1.71
CA SER A 63 8.33 -0.95 2.74
C SER A 63 6.88 -0.51 2.87
N PHE A 64 6.36 -0.47 4.10
CA PHE A 64 5.00 -0.03 4.36
C PHE A 64 5.04 0.97 5.49
N VAL A 65 4.65 2.20 5.20
CA VAL A 65 4.70 3.31 6.14
C VAL A 65 3.29 3.87 6.33
N LEU A 66 2.87 3.99 7.57
CA LEU A 66 1.61 4.64 7.92
C LEU A 66 1.94 5.74 8.90
N GLU A 67 1.61 6.98 8.56
CA GLU A 67 1.92 8.12 9.42
C GLU A 67 0.78 9.13 9.42
N ASN A 68 0.74 9.91 10.50
CA ASN A 68 -0.21 11.01 10.62
C ASN A 68 0.55 12.29 10.34
N VAL A 69 0.11 13.04 9.34
CA VAL A 69 0.78 14.26 8.93
C VAL A 69 -0.09 15.45 9.29
N LYS A 70 0.50 16.40 9.99
CA LYS A 70 -0.17 17.61 10.41
C LYS A 70 0.33 18.76 9.54
N CYS A 71 -0.59 19.51 8.96
CA CYS A 71 -0.24 20.63 8.12
C CYS A 71 -1.18 21.78 8.45
N LYS A 72 -0.68 22.78 9.21
CA LYS A 72 -1.47 23.90 9.70
C LYS A 72 -2.71 23.42 10.45
N ASP A 73 -3.89 23.63 9.91
CA ASP A 73 -5.14 23.30 10.55
C ASP A 73 -5.69 21.95 10.12
N SER A 74 -4.99 21.25 9.26
CA SER A 74 -5.48 19.97 8.76
C SER A 74 -4.57 18.84 9.15
N ARG A 75 -5.17 17.64 9.23
CA ARG A 75 -4.42 16.40 9.48
C ARG A 75 -4.80 15.42 8.40
N VAL A 76 -3.85 14.63 7.97
CA VAL A 76 -4.10 13.55 7.02
C VAL A 76 -3.42 12.28 7.50
N LEU A 77 -4.01 11.17 7.14
CA LEU A 77 -3.37 9.86 7.24
C LEU A 77 -2.62 9.65 5.94
N HIS A 78 -1.34 9.35 6.01
CA HIS A 78 -0.54 9.08 4.82
C HIS A 78 -0.01 7.66 4.88
N ILE A 79 -0.28 6.89 3.85
CA ILE A 79 0.23 5.53 3.72
C ILE A 79 1.09 5.48 2.47
N THR A 80 2.31 5.00 2.63
CA THR A 80 3.22 4.82 1.50
C THR A 80 3.70 3.37 1.50
N ALA A 81 3.50 2.68 0.41
CA ALA A 81 3.99 1.32 0.26
C ALA A 81 4.85 1.24 -0.99
N THR A 82 6.05 0.67 -0.83
CA THR A 82 6.97 0.52 -1.94
C THR A 82 7.46 -0.93 -1.97
N ASN A 83 7.52 -1.52 -3.13
CA ASN A 83 8.03 -2.88 -3.26
C ASN A 83 8.93 -3.02 -4.48
N SER A 84 9.88 -3.94 -4.37
CA SER A 84 10.68 -4.34 -5.52
C SER A 84 9.81 -5.13 -6.49
N LYS A 85 10.13 -5.06 -7.74
CA LYS A 85 9.42 -5.82 -8.76
C LYS A 85 10.33 -6.05 -9.96
N LEU A 86 9.90 -6.92 -10.85
CA LEU A 86 10.61 -7.13 -12.10
C LEU A 86 10.57 -5.82 -12.88
N ARG A 87 11.71 -5.51 -13.53
CA ARG A 87 11.82 -4.26 -14.24
C ARG A 87 10.84 -4.18 -15.40
N SER A 88 10.15 -3.05 -15.49
CA SER A 88 9.28 -2.74 -16.61
C SER A 88 10.11 -2.19 -17.76
N GLU A 89 9.75 -2.53 -18.99
CA GLU A 89 10.42 -1.96 -20.15
C GLU A 89 10.19 -0.46 -20.23
N LYS A 90 9.00 -0.03 -19.86
CA LYS A 90 8.61 1.38 -19.88
C LYS A 90 8.12 1.79 -18.51
N PRO A 91 9.01 2.24 -17.62
CA PRO A 91 8.59 2.69 -16.31
C PRO A 91 7.60 3.84 -16.41
N LEU A 92 6.58 3.81 -15.58
CA LEU A 92 5.59 4.87 -15.51
C LEU A 92 5.71 5.56 -14.17
N ASP A 93 6.01 6.85 -14.19
CA ASP A 93 6.07 7.64 -12.97
C ASP A 93 4.82 8.46 -12.79
N ARG A 94 3.72 7.94 -13.25
CA ARG A 94 2.44 8.58 -13.16
C ARG A 94 1.41 7.61 -12.62
N LYS A 95 0.27 8.15 -12.28
CA LYS A 95 -0.84 7.34 -11.80
C LYS A 95 -1.19 6.30 -12.86
N LEU A 96 -1.21 5.04 -12.42
CA LEU A 96 -1.61 3.97 -13.31
C LEU A 96 -3.12 4.00 -13.49
N ALA A 97 -3.54 4.29 -14.70
CA ALA A 97 -4.92 4.03 -15.06
C ALA A 97 -5.04 2.52 -15.18
N THR A 98 -6.20 1.99 -14.87
CA THR A 98 -6.42 0.55 -15.02
C THR A 98 -6.38 0.22 -16.49
N SER A 99 -5.26 -0.27 -16.97
CA SER A 99 -5.13 -0.67 -18.36
C SER A 99 -5.66 -2.07 -18.52
N LYS A 100 -5.91 -2.46 -19.76
CA LYS A 100 -6.39 -3.81 -20.04
C LYS A 100 -5.36 -4.85 -19.66
N GLU A 101 -4.10 -4.53 -19.83
CA GLU A 101 -3.02 -5.44 -19.51
C GLU A 101 -2.90 -5.66 -18.00
N ASP A 102 -3.21 -4.63 -17.23
CA ASP A 102 -3.07 -4.70 -15.78
C ASP A 102 -4.22 -5.43 -15.11
N LYS A 103 -5.36 -5.49 -15.76
CA LYS A 103 -6.55 -6.08 -15.15
C LYS A 103 -6.39 -7.53 -14.75
N SER A 104 -5.61 -8.27 -15.48
CA SER A 104 -5.47 -9.70 -15.22
C SER A 104 -4.61 -9.97 -13.98
N GLU A 105 -3.69 -9.08 -13.64
CA GLU A 105 -2.76 -9.32 -12.55
C GLU A 105 -2.98 -8.40 -11.35
N HIS A 106 -3.25 -7.14 -11.59
CA HIS A 106 -3.32 -6.15 -10.52
C HIS A 106 -4.64 -5.41 -10.44
N GLY A 107 -5.51 -5.62 -11.42
CA GLY A 107 -6.73 -4.83 -11.54
C GLY A 107 -7.64 -4.87 -10.32
N PHE A 108 -7.86 -6.06 -9.77
CA PHE A 108 -8.78 -6.19 -8.65
C PHE A 108 -8.23 -5.60 -7.37
N GLY A 109 -6.96 -5.85 -7.09
CA GLY A 109 -6.33 -5.31 -5.88
C GLY A 109 -6.30 -3.79 -5.91
N THR A 110 -5.89 -3.20 -7.03
CA THR A 110 -5.82 -1.75 -7.13
C THR A 110 -7.22 -1.14 -7.13
N GLN A 111 -8.20 -1.83 -7.71
CA GLN A 111 -9.58 -1.35 -7.71
C GLN A 111 -10.14 -1.29 -6.29
N ILE A 112 -9.90 -2.30 -5.49
CA ILE A 112 -10.34 -2.32 -4.10
C ILE A 112 -9.68 -1.20 -3.31
N ILE A 113 -8.39 -0.99 -3.52
CA ILE A 113 -7.66 0.09 -2.86
C ILE A 113 -8.28 1.43 -3.20
N LYS A 114 -8.55 1.67 -4.48
CA LYS A 114 -9.17 2.93 -4.92
C LYS A 114 -10.55 3.13 -4.28
N GLU A 115 -11.37 2.10 -4.29
CA GLU A 115 -12.71 2.20 -3.74
C GLU A 115 -12.70 2.49 -2.25
N LEU A 116 -11.81 1.81 -1.50
CA LEU A 116 -11.70 2.03 -0.08
C LEU A 116 -11.24 3.46 0.23
N VAL A 117 -10.23 3.93 -0.50
CA VAL A 117 -9.69 5.27 -0.27
C VAL A 117 -10.73 6.33 -0.62
N GLU A 118 -11.43 6.16 -1.72
CA GLU A 118 -12.45 7.12 -2.15
C GLU A 118 -13.62 7.20 -1.19
N ARG A 119 -13.93 6.09 -0.52
CA ARG A 119 -15.00 6.08 0.48
C ARG A 119 -14.73 7.07 1.61
N TYR A 120 -13.46 7.33 1.89
CA TYR A 120 -13.04 8.24 2.96
C TYR A 120 -12.56 9.58 2.41
N LYS A 121 -12.91 9.89 1.18
CA LYS A 121 -12.56 11.14 0.50
C LYS A 121 -11.06 11.33 0.36
N GLY A 122 -10.35 10.21 0.29
CA GLY A 122 -8.91 10.21 0.11
C GLY A 122 -8.51 10.15 -1.34
N THR A 123 -7.20 10.19 -1.56
CA THR A 123 -6.61 10.04 -2.89
C THR A 123 -5.57 8.95 -2.87
N VAL A 124 -5.39 8.30 -4.01
CA VAL A 124 -4.36 7.27 -4.15
C VAL A 124 -3.65 7.47 -5.47
N ASN A 125 -2.33 7.34 -5.42
CA ASN A 125 -1.49 7.40 -6.62
C ASN A 125 -0.64 6.15 -6.68
N PHE A 126 -0.62 5.51 -7.84
CA PHE A 126 0.23 4.35 -8.11
C PHE A 126 1.32 4.81 -9.06
N THR A 127 2.57 4.48 -8.73
CA THR A 127 3.71 4.90 -9.55
C THR A 127 4.61 3.71 -9.84
N ASP A 128 4.86 3.45 -11.11
CA ASP A 128 5.78 2.42 -11.53
C ASP A 128 7.13 3.08 -11.80
N LEU A 129 8.11 2.74 -10.96
CA LEU A 129 9.46 3.33 -11.05
C LEU A 129 10.44 2.41 -11.77
N GLY A 130 9.94 1.41 -12.48
CA GLY A 130 10.77 0.47 -13.21
C GLY A 130 11.06 -0.77 -12.39
N GLU A 131 11.96 -0.67 -11.43
CA GLU A 131 12.32 -1.79 -10.57
C GLU A 131 11.61 -1.73 -9.22
N ARG A 132 10.76 -0.74 -9.02
CA ARG A 132 9.96 -0.56 -7.82
C ARG A 132 8.59 -0.07 -8.18
N PHE A 133 7.65 -0.40 -7.33
CA PHE A 133 6.28 0.07 -7.46
C PHE A 133 5.89 0.77 -6.17
N LYS A 134 5.27 1.92 -6.27
CA LYS A 134 4.94 2.74 -5.12
C LYS A 134 3.46 3.09 -5.11
N VAL A 135 2.87 3.02 -3.92
CA VAL A 135 1.49 3.43 -3.68
C VAL A 135 1.50 4.54 -2.64
N ASP A 136 0.92 5.67 -2.96
CA ASP A 136 0.75 6.78 -2.03
C ASP A 136 -0.72 7.02 -1.78
N ILE A 137 -1.12 7.00 -0.51
CA ILE A 137 -2.50 7.19 -0.11
C ILE A 137 -2.57 8.31 0.91
N VAL A 138 -3.50 9.23 0.68
CA VAL A 138 -3.75 10.33 1.61
C VAL A 138 -5.24 10.32 1.95
N VAL A 139 -5.57 10.23 3.24
CA VAL A 139 -6.95 10.26 3.71
C VAL A 139 -7.07 11.37 4.74
N PRO A 140 -7.95 12.35 4.51
CA PRO A 140 -8.08 13.46 5.45
C PRO A 140 -8.76 13.04 6.74
N TYR A 141 -8.31 13.60 7.85
CA TYR A 141 -9.05 13.56 9.10
C TYR A 141 -10.19 14.56 9.00
N GLU A 142 -11.28 14.29 9.62
CA GLU A 142 -12.38 15.26 9.62
C GLU A 142 -12.37 16.13 10.85
#